data_f9e6046c64c4df48eada296cbda853ad
#
_entry.id   f9e6046c64c4df48eada296cbda853ad
#
_cell.length_a   1.000
_cell.length_b   1.000
_cell.length_c   1.000
_cell.angle_alpha   90.00
_cell.angle_beta   90.00
_cell.angle_gamma   90.00
#
_symmetry.space_group_name_H-M   'P 1'
#
loop_
_entity.id
_entity.type
_entity.pdbx_description
1 polymer ?
#
loop_
_entity_poly.entity_id
_entity_poly.type
_entity_poly.pdbx_seq_one_letter_code
_entity_poly.pdbx_strand_id
1 'polypeptide(L)'
;MGRKAKDPEIRRMELILAAEKLFKEKGFEDTSVSDITDAVGVSHGTFFYYFESKNEILKAVINYYVGMDKELLEKFAFDDSMSAMKKIQTILDISLGQKESANSENKLYQYLHKEGNELLHSEYVKKSREITLPLITRIIEQGNREGTFDVKYPQETVEYSLYLINDIQHELRAAPRSNEAYYRKVRALEIVLTRILGMRDGSISLS
;
A
#
# COMPACT_ATOMS: atom_id res chain seq x y z
N MET A 1 -29.44 29.28 18.03
CA MET A 1 -29.57 28.34 16.94
C MET A 1 -28.70 27.14 17.22
N GLY A 2 -29.28 26.00 17.56
CA GLY A 2 -28.53 24.76 17.84
C GLY A 2 -27.84 24.27 16.58
N ARG A 3 -26.51 24.04 16.66
CA ARG A 3 -25.70 23.44 15.61
C ARG A 3 -26.28 22.02 15.37
N LYS A 4 -26.86 21.75 14.22
CA LYS A 4 -27.29 20.39 13.82
C LYS A 4 -26.12 19.44 14.08
N ALA A 5 -26.36 18.38 14.84
CA ALA A 5 -25.36 17.34 15.02
C ALA A 5 -24.96 16.81 13.64
N LYS A 6 -23.67 16.84 13.32
CA LYS A 6 -23.18 16.23 12.07
C LYS A 6 -23.38 14.72 12.14
N ASP A 7 -23.54 14.10 10.98
CA ASP A 7 -23.57 12.66 10.84
C ASP A 7 -22.35 12.04 11.55
N PRO A 8 -22.54 11.01 12.39
CA PRO A 8 -21.45 10.35 13.10
C PRO A 8 -20.32 9.86 12.21
N GLU A 9 -20.62 9.32 11.01
CA GLU A 9 -19.61 8.84 10.06
C GLU A 9 -18.80 10.01 9.48
N ILE A 10 -19.44 11.14 9.18
CA ILE A 10 -18.73 12.35 8.75
C ILE A 10 -17.79 12.83 9.85
N ARG A 11 -18.24 12.84 11.10
CA ARG A 11 -17.43 13.28 12.23
C ARG A 11 -16.24 12.35 12.48
N ARG A 12 -16.48 11.04 12.37
CA ARG A 12 -15.43 10.04 12.48
C ARG A 12 -14.35 10.23 11.41
N MET A 13 -14.77 10.48 10.16
CA MET A 13 -13.86 10.73 9.05
C MET A 13 -13.06 12.04 9.21
N GLU A 14 -13.68 13.11 9.72
CA GLU A 14 -12.97 14.36 10.03
C GLU A 14 -11.82 14.15 11.03
N LEU A 15 -12.04 13.31 12.06
CA LEU A 15 -11.00 12.95 13.03
C LEU A 15 -9.88 12.14 12.35
N ILE A 16 -10.23 11.16 11.51
CA ILE A 16 -9.24 10.34 10.77
C ILE A 16 -8.37 11.22 9.87
N LEU A 17 -8.97 12.13 9.09
CA LEU A 17 -8.24 13.01 8.18
C LEU A 17 -7.37 14.04 8.94
N ALA A 18 -7.84 14.53 10.08
CA ALA A 18 -7.05 15.42 10.94
C ALA A 18 -5.84 14.69 11.56
N ALA A 19 -6.07 13.47 12.06
CA ALA A 19 -4.99 12.62 12.59
C ALA A 19 -3.97 12.28 11.50
N GLU A 20 -4.43 11.90 10.32
CA GLU A 20 -3.61 11.63 9.15
C GLU A 20 -2.68 12.79 8.81
N LYS A 21 -3.24 14.01 8.74
CA LYS A 21 -2.49 15.22 8.46
C LYS A 21 -1.43 15.48 9.53
N LEU A 22 -1.81 15.39 10.80
CA LEU A 22 -0.90 15.63 11.92
C LEU A 22 0.22 14.57 12.00
N PHE A 23 -0.11 13.30 11.76
CA PHE A 23 0.90 12.23 11.70
C PHE A 23 1.91 12.46 10.57
N LYS A 24 1.49 13.01 9.43
CA LYS A 24 2.40 13.40 8.35
C LYS A 24 3.30 14.58 8.70
N GLU A 25 2.76 15.56 9.42
CA GLU A 25 3.48 16.81 9.74
C GLU A 25 4.45 16.65 10.90
N LYS A 26 4.03 15.99 11.99
CA LYS A 26 4.78 15.88 13.25
C LYS A 26 5.30 14.47 13.55
N GLY A 27 4.74 13.44 12.93
CA GLY A 27 4.93 12.04 13.33
C GLY A 27 3.87 11.56 14.32
N PHE A 28 3.76 10.24 14.46
CA PHE A 28 2.77 9.62 15.35
C PHE A 28 3.07 9.91 16.82
N GLU A 29 4.33 9.76 17.24
CA GLU A 29 4.72 9.91 18.65
C GLU A 29 4.45 11.33 19.15
N ASP A 30 4.79 12.34 18.37
CA ASP A 30 4.68 13.75 18.71
C ASP A 30 3.27 14.34 18.52
N THR A 31 2.30 13.53 18.05
CA THR A 31 0.91 13.95 17.92
C THR A 31 0.10 13.50 19.13
N SER A 32 -0.54 14.44 19.81
CA SER A 32 -1.44 14.16 20.94
C SER A 32 -2.91 14.08 20.50
N VAL A 33 -3.75 13.48 21.36
CA VAL A 33 -5.22 13.52 21.17
C VAL A 33 -5.74 14.95 21.18
N SER A 34 -5.15 15.85 22.00
CA SER A 34 -5.47 17.29 21.99
C SER A 34 -5.25 17.91 20.63
N ASP A 35 -4.10 17.66 20.01
CA ASP A 35 -3.80 18.20 18.67
C ASP A 35 -4.89 17.82 17.65
N ILE A 36 -5.34 16.55 17.71
CA ILE A 36 -6.37 16.04 16.78
C ILE A 36 -7.72 16.69 17.06
N THR A 37 -8.11 16.79 18.34
CA THR A 37 -9.40 17.40 18.73
C THR A 37 -9.44 18.88 18.41
N ASP A 38 -8.34 19.59 18.63
CA ASP A 38 -8.22 21.03 18.33
C ASP A 38 -8.28 21.29 16.83
N ALA A 39 -7.63 20.45 16.02
CA ALA A 39 -7.68 20.55 14.56
C ALA A 39 -9.10 20.39 13.98
N VAL A 40 -9.95 19.58 14.62
CA VAL A 40 -11.36 19.37 14.20
C VAL A 40 -12.31 20.34 14.91
N GLY A 41 -11.89 20.96 16.00
CA GLY A 41 -12.71 21.84 16.84
C GLY A 41 -13.77 21.06 17.64
N VAL A 42 -13.38 19.93 18.25
CA VAL A 42 -14.25 19.08 19.07
C VAL A 42 -13.66 18.86 20.47
N SER A 43 -14.49 18.37 21.39
CA SER A 43 -14.02 18.02 22.74
C SER A 43 -13.28 16.67 22.75
N HIS A 44 -12.43 16.45 23.76
CA HIS A 44 -11.83 15.13 24.04
C HIS A 44 -12.88 14.03 24.19
N GLY A 45 -14.01 14.33 24.85
CA GLY A 45 -15.13 13.38 24.94
C GLY A 45 -15.67 12.95 23.59
N THR A 46 -15.68 13.85 22.59
CA THR A 46 -16.05 13.50 21.21
C THR A 46 -15.03 12.56 20.58
N PHE A 47 -13.74 12.75 20.80
CA PHE A 47 -12.72 11.84 20.33
C PHE A 47 -12.92 10.44 20.95
N PHE A 48 -13.04 10.36 22.28
CA PHE A 48 -13.18 9.08 22.98
C PHE A 48 -14.53 8.38 22.74
N TYR A 49 -15.49 9.07 22.17
CA TYR A 49 -16.70 8.43 21.65
C TYR A 49 -16.42 7.58 20.39
N TYR A 50 -15.47 7.98 19.54
CA TYR A 50 -15.15 7.31 18.29
C TYR A 50 -13.92 6.38 18.36
N PHE A 51 -12.95 6.72 19.21
CA PHE A 51 -11.66 6.03 19.29
C PHE A 51 -11.21 5.93 20.75
N GLU A 52 -10.96 4.72 21.21
CA GLU A 52 -10.53 4.47 22.61
C GLU A 52 -9.12 5.00 22.88
N SER A 53 -8.30 5.19 21.87
CA SER A 53 -6.91 5.63 22.00
C SER A 53 -6.34 6.23 20.71
N LYS A 54 -5.15 6.87 20.84
CA LYS A 54 -4.36 7.33 19.70
C LYS A 54 -3.97 6.16 18.76
N ASN A 55 -3.72 4.97 19.30
CA ASN A 55 -3.44 3.77 18.48
C ASN A 55 -4.66 3.31 17.68
N GLU A 56 -5.87 3.50 18.19
CA GLU A 56 -7.07 3.11 17.45
C GLU A 56 -7.35 4.03 16.27
N ILE A 57 -7.21 5.34 16.43
CA ILE A 57 -7.33 6.24 15.27
C ILE A 57 -6.20 6.02 14.26
N LEU A 58 -4.99 5.63 14.71
CA LEU A 58 -3.92 5.22 13.83
C LEU A 58 -4.32 4.04 12.95
N LYS A 59 -4.90 2.99 13.54
CA LYS A 59 -5.44 1.85 12.78
C LYS A 59 -6.52 2.28 11.80
N ALA A 60 -7.33 3.27 12.18
CA ALA A 60 -8.36 3.81 11.28
C ALA A 60 -7.76 4.59 10.11
N VAL A 61 -6.68 5.35 10.31
CA VAL A 61 -5.92 6.02 9.24
C VAL A 61 -5.32 4.97 8.30
N ILE A 62 -4.70 3.91 8.82
CA ILE A 62 -4.16 2.81 8.01
C ILE A 62 -5.27 2.16 7.19
N ASN A 63 -6.40 1.81 7.81
CA ASN A 63 -7.52 1.19 7.11
C ASN A 63 -8.09 2.09 5.99
N TYR A 64 -8.11 3.40 6.18
CA TYR A 64 -8.54 4.36 5.17
C TYR A 64 -7.66 4.29 3.92
N TYR A 65 -6.35 4.26 4.09
CA TYR A 65 -5.41 4.15 2.96
C TYR A 65 -5.45 2.80 2.26
N VAL A 66 -5.46 1.73 3.05
CA VAL A 66 -5.57 0.36 2.53
C VAL A 66 -6.88 0.18 1.75
N GLY A 67 -7.95 0.86 2.17
CA GLY A 67 -9.22 0.90 1.43
C GLY A 67 -9.10 1.56 0.05
N MET A 68 -8.35 2.66 -0.05
CA MET A 68 -8.09 3.32 -1.34
C MET A 68 -7.26 2.44 -2.28
N ASP A 69 -6.21 1.81 -1.75
CA ASP A 69 -5.37 0.89 -2.53
C ASP A 69 -6.17 -0.32 -3.01
N LYS A 70 -7.08 -0.83 -2.17
CA LYS A 70 -8.00 -1.91 -2.52
C LYS A 70 -8.85 -1.57 -3.74
N GLU A 71 -9.54 -0.42 -3.73
CA GLU A 71 -10.41 -0.02 -4.84
C GLU A 71 -9.66 0.07 -6.16
N LEU A 72 -8.44 0.58 -6.13
CA LEU A 72 -7.60 0.67 -7.31
C LEU A 72 -7.21 -0.72 -7.81
N LEU A 73 -6.72 -1.59 -6.92
CA LEU A 73 -6.28 -2.93 -7.27
C LEU A 73 -7.43 -3.82 -7.73
N GLU A 74 -8.62 -3.68 -7.14
CA GLU A 74 -9.82 -4.39 -7.59
C GLU A 74 -10.19 -4.02 -9.03
N LYS A 75 -10.16 -2.74 -9.40
CA LYS A 75 -10.41 -2.31 -10.79
C LYS A 75 -9.47 -3.00 -11.77
N PHE A 76 -8.19 -3.12 -11.42
CA PHE A 76 -7.22 -3.86 -12.23
C PHE A 76 -7.48 -5.36 -12.24
N ALA A 77 -7.69 -5.96 -11.09
CA ALA A 77 -7.85 -7.41 -10.96
C ALA A 77 -9.06 -7.94 -11.74
N PHE A 78 -10.14 -7.16 -11.78
CA PHE A 78 -11.40 -7.53 -12.44
C PHE A 78 -11.59 -6.94 -13.85
N ASP A 79 -10.62 -6.22 -14.39
CA ASP A 79 -10.66 -5.73 -15.77
C ASP A 79 -10.28 -6.86 -16.75
N ASP A 80 -11.29 -7.53 -17.32
CA ASP A 80 -11.08 -8.63 -18.27
C ASP A 80 -10.57 -8.15 -19.67
N SER A 81 -10.54 -6.84 -19.93
CA SER A 81 -9.94 -6.29 -21.17
C SER A 81 -8.42 -6.22 -21.12
N MET A 82 -7.82 -6.34 -19.92
CA MET A 82 -6.38 -6.26 -19.70
C MET A 82 -5.80 -7.65 -19.45
N SER A 83 -4.73 -8.02 -20.20
CA SER A 83 -4.01 -9.28 -19.97
C SER A 83 -3.36 -9.33 -18.59
N ALA A 84 -3.20 -10.55 -18.05
CA ALA A 84 -2.55 -10.78 -16.76
C ALA A 84 -1.11 -10.21 -16.74
N MET A 85 -0.36 -10.36 -17.84
CA MET A 85 0.98 -9.79 -17.96
C MET A 85 0.99 -8.28 -17.80
N LYS A 86 0.06 -7.58 -18.47
CA LYS A 86 -0.05 -6.12 -18.37
C LYS A 86 -0.41 -5.67 -16.96
N LYS A 87 -1.30 -6.40 -16.29
CA LYS A 87 -1.68 -6.13 -14.89
C LYS A 87 -0.48 -6.28 -13.96
N ILE A 88 0.24 -7.41 -14.03
CA ILE A 88 1.43 -7.65 -13.19
C ILE A 88 2.52 -6.61 -13.45
N GLN A 89 2.82 -6.32 -14.74
CA GLN A 89 3.80 -5.29 -15.08
C GLN A 89 3.42 -3.92 -14.47
N THR A 90 2.14 -3.52 -14.58
CA THR A 90 1.67 -2.25 -14.03
C THR A 90 1.78 -2.21 -12.50
N ILE A 91 1.42 -3.30 -11.81
CA ILE A 91 1.54 -3.41 -10.35
C ILE A 91 3.00 -3.29 -9.91
N LEU A 92 3.91 -3.96 -10.61
CA LEU A 92 5.35 -3.91 -10.33
C LEU A 92 5.94 -2.52 -10.59
N ASP A 93 5.58 -1.89 -11.72
CA ASP A 93 6.02 -0.53 -12.06
C ASP A 93 5.62 0.48 -10.96
N ILE A 94 4.37 0.38 -10.46
CA ILE A 94 3.87 1.21 -9.36
C ILE A 94 4.60 0.89 -8.05
N SER A 95 4.70 -0.40 -7.71
CA SER A 95 5.29 -0.87 -6.46
C SER A 95 6.77 -0.48 -6.34
N LEU A 96 7.52 -0.54 -7.43
CA LEU A 96 8.95 -0.22 -7.44
C LEU A 96 9.23 1.25 -7.78
N GLY A 97 8.18 2.07 -7.90
CA GLY A 97 8.30 3.52 -8.16
C GLY A 97 8.85 3.85 -9.56
N GLN A 98 8.69 2.93 -10.51
CA GLN A 98 9.13 3.10 -11.90
C GLN A 98 8.18 4.02 -12.69
N LYS A 99 6.90 3.98 -12.38
CA LYS A 99 5.91 4.94 -12.89
C LYS A 99 5.47 5.86 -11.76
N GLU A 100 5.40 7.14 -12.06
CA GLU A 100 4.64 8.07 -11.24
C GLU A 100 3.21 7.55 -11.14
N SER A 101 2.91 6.83 -10.07
CA SER A 101 1.52 6.61 -9.73
C SER A 101 0.93 7.96 -9.31
N ALA A 102 -0.37 8.14 -9.48
CA ALA A 102 -1.10 9.23 -8.84
C ALA A 102 -0.86 9.28 -7.31
N ASN A 103 -0.24 8.24 -6.77
CA ASN A 103 0.22 8.06 -5.40
C ASN A 103 1.74 8.30 -5.20
N SER A 104 2.53 8.65 -6.22
CA SER A 104 3.97 8.99 -6.02
C SER A 104 4.15 10.32 -5.29
N GLU A 105 3.15 11.20 -5.34
CA GLU A 105 2.94 12.26 -4.35
C GLU A 105 2.35 11.73 -3.03
N ASN A 106 2.19 10.39 -2.88
CA ASN A 106 1.59 9.84 -1.69
C ASN A 106 2.54 10.03 -0.52
N LYS A 107 2.42 11.20 0.08
CA LYS A 107 3.10 11.62 1.29
C LYS A 107 2.97 10.58 2.41
N LEU A 108 1.91 9.76 2.38
CA LEU A 108 1.77 8.65 3.32
C LEU A 108 2.83 7.58 3.10
N TYR A 109 3.11 7.21 1.85
CA TYR A 109 4.11 6.20 1.59
C TYR A 109 5.50 6.68 2.07
N GLN A 110 5.86 7.93 1.77
CA GLN A 110 7.08 8.56 2.28
C GLN A 110 7.06 8.63 3.81
N TYR A 111 5.88 8.90 4.39
CA TYR A 111 5.68 8.97 5.81
C TYR A 111 5.79 7.60 6.50
N LEU A 112 5.19 6.55 5.94
CA LEU A 112 5.28 5.18 6.47
C LEU A 112 6.73 4.67 6.52
N HIS A 113 7.58 5.13 5.59
CA HIS A 113 8.99 4.73 5.50
C HIS A 113 9.93 5.72 6.20
N LYS A 114 9.38 6.72 6.89
CA LYS A 114 10.19 7.64 7.69
C LYS A 114 10.67 6.93 8.96
N GLU A 115 11.92 7.17 9.33
CA GLU A 115 12.48 6.72 10.61
C GLU A 115 11.56 7.11 11.78
N GLY A 116 11.30 6.16 12.68
CA GLY A 116 10.37 6.33 13.79
C GLY A 116 8.92 5.90 13.52
N ASN A 117 8.59 5.45 12.30
CA ASN A 117 7.23 5.00 11.94
C ASN A 117 7.14 3.48 11.66
N GLU A 118 8.06 2.68 12.21
CA GLU A 118 8.18 1.23 11.94
C GLU A 118 6.89 0.48 12.31
N LEU A 119 6.23 0.86 13.39
CA LEU A 119 4.96 0.25 13.81
C LEU A 119 3.86 0.50 12.78
N LEU A 120 3.74 1.73 12.30
CA LEU A 120 2.81 2.13 11.25
C LEU A 120 3.05 1.36 9.96
N HIS A 121 4.30 1.28 9.55
CA HIS A 121 4.71 0.53 8.36
C HIS A 121 4.34 -0.95 8.48
N SER A 122 4.65 -1.58 9.61
CA SER A 122 4.33 -2.99 9.88
C SER A 122 2.83 -3.26 9.83
N GLU A 123 1.99 -2.43 10.46
CA GLU A 123 0.53 -2.56 10.42
C GLU A 123 -0.02 -2.34 9.00
N TYR A 124 0.48 -1.35 8.27
CA TYR A 124 0.11 -1.12 6.87
C TYR A 124 0.44 -2.32 5.99
N VAL A 125 1.67 -2.85 6.05
CA VAL A 125 2.11 -4.01 5.27
C VAL A 125 1.25 -5.23 5.55
N LYS A 126 0.95 -5.49 6.83
CA LYS A 126 0.09 -6.60 7.24
C LYS A 126 -1.31 -6.46 6.64
N LYS A 127 -1.94 -5.32 6.80
CA LYS A 127 -3.29 -5.03 6.29
C LYS A 127 -3.35 -5.02 4.76
N SER A 128 -2.36 -4.39 4.13
CA SER A 128 -2.26 -4.36 2.67
C SER A 128 -2.17 -5.76 2.09
N ARG A 129 -1.39 -6.67 2.73
CA ARG A 129 -1.27 -8.07 2.28
C ARG A 129 -2.59 -8.82 2.32
N GLU A 130 -3.41 -8.65 3.38
CA GLU A 130 -4.73 -9.29 3.49
C GLU A 130 -5.61 -8.98 2.28
N ILE A 131 -5.44 -7.82 1.66
CA ILE A 131 -6.20 -7.37 0.49
C ILE A 131 -5.51 -7.70 -0.83
N THR A 132 -4.21 -7.49 -0.92
CA THR A 132 -3.47 -7.66 -2.18
C THR A 132 -3.30 -9.12 -2.55
N LEU A 133 -3.11 -10.01 -1.56
CA LEU A 133 -2.89 -11.44 -1.81
C LEU A 133 -4.00 -12.07 -2.67
N PRO A 134 -5.29 -12.00 -2.33
CA PRO A 134 -6.32 -12.63 -3.15
C PRO A 134 -6.48 -11.98 -4.52
N LEU A 135 -6.28 -10.68 -4.64
CA LEU A 135 -6.43 -9.95 -5.90
C LEU A 135 -5.29 -10.26 -6.87
N ILE A 136 -4.04 -10.30 -6.40
CA ILE A 136 -2.90 -10.68 -7.22
C ILE A 136 -2.98 -12.17 -7.58
N THR A 137 -3.40 -13.04 -6.65
CA THR A 137 -3.63 -14.47 -6.93
C THR A 137 -4.59 -14.65 -8.11
N ARG A 138 -5.72 -13.91 -8.13
CA ARG A 138 -6.66 -13.91 -9.26
C ARG A 138 -5.98 -13.52 -10.58
N ILE A 139 -5.08 -12.54 -10.58
CA ILE A 139 -4.35 -12.12 -11.77
C ILE A 139 -3.39 -13.23 -12.24
N ILE A 140 -2.71 -13.92 -11.32
CA ILE A 140 -1.84 -15.06 -11.66
C ILE A 140 -2.67 -16.22 -12.25
N GLU A 141 -3.82 -16.52 -11.67
CA GLU A 141 -4.75 -17.52 -12.21
C GLU A 141 -5.26 -17.15 -13.62
N GLN A 142 -5.50 -15.85 -13.87
CA GLN A 142 -5.81 -15.36 -15.21
C GLN A 142 -4.66 -15.64 -16.16
N GLY A 143 -3.42 -15.33 -15.78
CA GLY A 143 -2.24 -15.59 -16.60
C GLY A 143 -2.01 -17.07 -16.91
N ASN A 144 -2.32 -17.96 -15.95
CA ASN A 144 -2.33 -19.41 -16.20
C ASN A 144 -3.38 -19.80 -17.25
N ARG A 145 -4.59 -19.23 -17.19
CA ARG A 145 -5.64 -19.47 -18.20
C ARG A 145 -5.27 -18.90 -19.58
N GLU A 146 -4.58 -17.78 -19.64
CA GLU A 146 -4.05 -17.15 -20.86
C GLU A 146 -2.86 -17.93 -21.45
N GLY A 147 -2.27 -18.85 -20.68
CA GLY A 147 -1.04 -19.57 -21.06
C GLY A 147 0.23 -18.71 -20.97
N THR A 148 0.14 -17.50 -20.42
CA THR A 148 1.27 -16.58 -20.23
C THR A 148 2.12 -16.97 -19.03
N PHE A 149 1.48 -17.49 -17.96
CA PHE A 149 2.12 -17.99 -16.76
C PHE A 149 1.96 -19.50 -16.62
N ASP A 150 2.87 -20.13 -15.85
CA ASP A 150 2.82 -21.54 -15.49
C ASP A 150 3.11 -21.69 -13.99
N VAL A 151 2.15 -21.25 -13.16
CA VAL A 151 2.28 -21.23 -11.70
C VAL A 151 1.37 -22.28 -11.09
N LYS A 152 1.98 -23.33 -10.50
CA LYS A 152 1.26 -24.47 -9.94
C LYS A 152 0.51 -24.14 -8.65
N TYR A 153 1.06 -23.25 -7.82
CA TYR A 153 0.53 -22.84 -6.52
C TYR A 153 0.40 -21.30 -6.48
N PRO A 154 -0.66 -20.72 -7.13
CA PRO A 154 -0.77 -19.28 -7.31
C PRO A 154 -0.74 -18.48 -6.01
N GLN A 155 -1.52 -18.89 -5.01
CA GLN A 155 -1.64 -18.18 -3.75
C GLN A 155 -0.32 -18.14 -2.98
N GLU A 156 0.34 -19.28 -2.79
CA GLU A 156 1.61 -19.39 -2.06
C GLU A 156 2.73 -18.68 -2.83
N THR A 157 2.71 -18.76 -4.15
CA THR A 157 3.67 -18.05 -5.00
C THR A 157 3.53 -16.54 -4.85
N VAL A 158 2.31 -16.02 -4.84
CA VAL A 158 2.05 -14.59 -4.60
C VAL A 158 2.47 -14.21 -3.18
N GLU A 159 2.12 -15.00 -2.17
CA GLU A 159 2.49 -14.73 -0.79
C GLU A 159 4.01 -14.56 -0.62
N TYR A 160 4.80 -15.51 -1.13
CA TYR A 160 6.27 -15.41 -1.07
C TYR A 160 6.82 -14.27 -1.93
N SER A 161 6.21 -13.99 -3.08
CA SER A 161 6.61 -12.87 -3.92
C SER A 161 6.37 -11.52 -3.25
N LEU A 162 5.29 -11.37 -2.48
CA LEU A 162 5.01 -10.15 -1.71
C LEU A 162 6.05 -9.90 -0.62
N TYR A 163 6.53 -10.94 0.07
CA TYR A 163 7.65 -10.80 1.02
C TYR A 163 8.91 -10.34 0.32
N LEU A 164 9.28 -11.01 -0.77
CA LEU A 164 10.47 -10.68 -1.56
C LEU A 164 10.43 -9.24 -2.07
N ILE A 165 9.30 -8.82 -2.66
CA ILE A 165 9.15 -7.48 -3.23
C ILE A 165 9.21 -6.42 -2.13
N ASN A 166 8.56 -6.64 -0.99
CA ASN A 166 8.57 -5.69 0.13
C ASN A 166 10.01 -5.45 0.66
N ASP A 167 10.78 -6.52 0.82
CA ASP A 167 12.16 -6.43 1.31
C ASP A 167 13.07 -5.71 0.31
N ILE A 168 12.99 -6.08 -0.98
CA ILE A 168 13.75 -5.44 -2.05
C ILE A 168 13.36 -3.97 -2.24
N GLN A 169 12.09 -3.63 -2.12
CA GLN A 169 11.64 -2.23 -2.19
C GLN A 169 12.35 -1.34 -1.18
N HIS A 170 12.50 -1.83 0.04
CA HIS A 170 13.21 -1.09 1.09
C HIS A 170 14.66 -0.83 0.72
N GLU A 171 15.36 -1.85 0.20
CA GLU A 171 16.75 -1.70 -0.27
C GLU A 171 16.89 -0.78 -1.50
N LEU A 172 16.01 -0.93 -2.50
CA LEU A 172 16.08 -0.15 -3.73
C LEU A 172 15.80 1.34 -3.50
N ARG A 173 15.02 1.68 -2.50
CA ARG A 173 14.75 3.08 -2.16
C ARG A 173 15.92 3.76 -1.46
N ALA A 174 16.66 3.03 -0.65
CA ALA A 174 17.85 3.55 0.01
C ALA A 174 19.05 3.72 -0.95
N ALA A 175 19.02 3.05 -2.12
CA ALA A 175 20.10 3.07 -3.09
C ALA A 175 19.93 4.17 -4.14
N PRO A 176 20.99 4.95 -4.46
CA PRO A 176 20.94 5.89 -5.57
C PRO A 176 20.66 5.15 -6.90
N ARG A 177 19.68 5.62 -7.67
CA ARG A 177 19.31 5.03 -8.98
C ARG A 177 20.43 5.09 -10.03
N SER A 178 21.47 5.88 -9.81
CA SER A 178 22.67 5.96 -10.66
C SER A 178 23.72 4.90 -10.35
N ASN A 179 23.50 4.04 -9.36
CA ASN A 179 24.47 3.05 -8.90
C ASN A 179 24.33 1.73 -9.70
N GLU A 180 25.46 1.19 -10.19
CA GLU A 180 25.51 -0.11 -10.86
C GLU A 180 24.90 -1.24 -9.98
N ALA A 181 25.10 -1.18 -8.66
CA ALA A 181 24.49 -2.14 -7.73
C ALA A 181 22.95 -2.09 -7.76
N TYR A 182 22.34 -0.92 -7.93
CA TYR A 182 20.89 -0.78 -8.11
C TYR A 182 20.43 -1.54 -9.35
N TYR A 183 21.04 -1.29 -10.51
CA TYR A 183 20.67 -1.97 -11.77
C TYR A 183 20.86 -3.48 -11.70
N ARG A 184 21.91 -3.96 -11.04
CA ARG A 184 22.14 -5.40 -10.85
C ARG A 184 21.02 -6.04 -10.01
N LYS A 185 20.56 -5.39 -8.94
CA LYS A 185 19.43 -5.87 -8.12
C LYS A 185 18.12 -5.89 -8.89
N VAL A 186 17.83 -4.81 -9.65
CA VAL A 186 16.63 -4.74 -10.50
C VAL A 186 16.64 -5.87 -11.53
N ARG A 187 17.75 -6.09 -12.23
CA ARG A 187 17.90 -7.18 -13.21
C ARG A 187 17.76 -8.56 -12.57
N ALA A 188 18.33 -8.76 -11.39
CA ALA A 188 18.18 -10.01 -10.65
C ALA A 188 16.71 -10.26 -10.30
N LEU A 189 15.97 -9.23 -9.84
CA LEU A 189 14.56 -9.32 -9.54
C LEU A 189 13.72 -9.65 -10.77
N GLU A 190 13.98 -9.04 -11.93
CA GLU A 190 13.32 -9.36 -13.20
C GLU A 190 13.45 -10.86 -13.52
N ILE A 191 14.66 -11.40 -13.42
CA ILE A 191 14.93 -12.82 -13.69
C ILE A 191 14.19 -13.71 -12.68
N VAL A 192 14.23 -13.36 -11.40
CA VAL A 192 13.56 -14.14 -10.35
C VAL A 192 12.05 -14.17 -10.58
N LEU A 193 11.42 -13.00 -10.81
CA LEU A 193 9.97 -12.90 -11.04
C LEU A 193 9.56 -13.64 -12.31
N THR A 194 10.31 -13.50 -13.41
CA THR A 194 10.06 -14.22 -14.66
C THR A 194 10.05 -15.74 -14.45
N ARG A 195 11.01 -16.26 -13.66
CA ARG A 195 11.11 -17.70 -13.35
C ARG A 195 10.01 -18.16 -12.39
N ILE A 196 9.68 -17.36 -11.37
CA ILE A 196 8.62 -17.68 -10.41
C ILE A 196 7.27 -17.79 -11.12
N LEU A 197 7.02 -16.92 -12.13
CA LEU A 197 5.80 -16.95 -12.93
C LEU A 197 5.79 -18.03 -14.01
N GLY A 198 6.90 -18.78 -14.18
CA GLY A 198 7.00 -19.86 -15.19
C GLY A 198 6.83 -19.35 -16.62
N MET A 199 7.24 -18.12 -16.90
CA MET A 199 7.06 -17.50 -18.20
C MET A 199 7.97 -18.18 -19.25
N ARG A 200 7.37 -18.63 -20.35
CA ARG A 200 8.09 -19.27 -21.46
C ARG A 200 8.56 -18.25 -22.49
N ASP A 201 7.69 -17.30 -22.81
CA ASP A 201 7.93 -16.21 -23.74
C ASP A 201 7.74 -14.86 -23.04
N GLY A 202 8.66 -13.93 -23.29
CA GLY A 202 8.67 -12.63 -22.63
C GLY A 202 9.38 -12.63 -21.27
N SER A 203 9.44 -11.46 -20.67
CA SER A 203 10.04 -11.25 -19.35
C SER A 203 9.40 -10.07 -18.66
N ILE A 204 9.47 -10.07 -17.33
CA ILE A 204 9.22 -8.86 -16.52
C ILE A 204 10.31 -7.85 -16.85
N SER A 205 9.94 -6.60 -17.08
CA SER A 205 10.87 -5.48 -17.29
C SER A 205 10.62 -4.42 -16.22
N LEU A 206 11.67 -4.08 -15.46
CA LEU A 206 11.64 -3.13 -14.35
C LEU A 206 12.61 -1.94 -14.58
N SER A 207 13.07 -1.76 -15.81
CA SER A 207 14.04 -0.72 -16.22
C SER A 207 13.38 0.38 -17.02
#